data_07ba49947f8920a66d41fb88ff37a62c
#
_entry.id   07ba49947f8920a66d41fb88ff37a62c
#
_cell.length_a   1.000
_cell.length_b   1.000
_cell.length_c   1.000
_cell.angle_alpha   90.00
_cell.angle_beta   90.00
_cell.angle_gamma   90.00
#
_symmetry.space_group_name_H-M   'P 1'
#
loop_
_entity.id
_entity.type
_entity.pdbx_description
1 polymer ?
#
loop_
_entity_poly.entity_id
_entity_poly.type
_entity_poly.pdbx_seq_one_letter_code
_entity_poly.pdbx_strand_id
1 'polypeptide(L)'
;MRFVLSLAAALLLVSPAWAGTLTLDGAMEQGGLIRGTVDPGARVSLDGKTLRVAPDGHFVFGFGRDAPDHAALDVVYPDGSKEHRDLAVAARTYETRNITGLPPSQVSPGPELVERLKRENGEAAAARNVDSNLTFFEQSFIWPVTGIISGVYGSQTVMNGQPRAPHMGVDIAAPTGTPIKAPEVGIVTLAEKNFFMTGGTVMIDHGYGLSTVYFHMSKLNVSLGQKVAQGQIIGLVGATGRATGPHLHWGLNWYQLKLDPSLVVGPMPASSLPPDAKPPSGD
;
A
#
# COMPACT_ATOMS: atom_id res chain seq x y z
N MET A 1 48.27 66.65 -20.35
CA MET A 1 47.21 65.70 -20.68
C MET A 1 47.29 64.53 -19.69
N ARG A 2 46.36 64.51 -18.71
CA ARG A 2 46.27 63.39 -17.74
C ARG A 2 45.11 62.46 -18.19
N PHE A 3 45.41 61.27 -18.57
CA PHE A 3 44.41 60.25 -18.83
C PHE A 3 43.94 59.59 -17.52
N VAL A 4 42.69 59.75 -17.18
CA VAL A 4 42.01 59.01 -16.07
C VAL A 4 41.48 57.75 -16.66
N LEU A 5 42.06 56.62 -16.24
CA LEU A 5 41.54 55.31 -16.56
C LEU A 5 40.42 54.97 -15.52
N SER A 6 39.16 54.98 -15.96
CA SER A 6 38.04 54.49 -15.15
C SER A 6 37.96 52.96 -15.20
N LEU A 7 38.24 52.33 -14.09
CA LEU A 7 38.10 50.84 -13.91
C LEU A 7 36.63 50.58 -13.55
N ALA A 8 35.84 50.04 -14.49
CA ALA A 8 34.48 49.57 -14.20
C ALA A 8 34.56 48.16 -13.55
N ALA A 9 34.29 48.11 -12.26
CA ALA A 9 34.15 46.84 -11.54
C ALA A 9 32.77 46.22 -11.87
N ALA A 10 32.74 45.13 -12.61
CA ALA A 10 31.55 44.34 -12.83
C ALA A 10 31.25 43.53 -11.54
N LEU A 11 30.21 43.93 -10.80
CA LEU A 11 29.67 43.15 -9.69
C LEU A 11 28.96 41.91 -10.28
N LEU A 12 29.59 40.73 -10.18
CA LEU A 12 28.94 39.46 -10.40
C LEU A 12 27.97 39.22 -9.22
N LEU A 13 26.69 39.46 -9.44
CA LEU A 13 25.61 39.03 -8.54
C LEU A 13 25.57 37.49 -8.57
N VAL A 14 26.21 36.83 -7.62
CA VAL A 14 26.00 35.40 -7.34
C VAL A 14 24.65 35.33 -6.65
N SER A 15 23.61 35.00 -7.42
CA SER A 15 22.32 34.60 -6.84
C SER A 15 22.57 33.35 -5.98
N PRO A 16 22.08 33.30 -4.72
CA PRO A 16 22.13 32.07 -3.96
C PRO A 16 21.37 31.01 -4.77
N ALA A 17 22.04 29.92 -5.14
CA ALA A 17 21.38 28.76 -5.65
C ALA A 17 20.48 28.22 -4.52
N TRP A 18 19.20 28.40 -4.63
CA TRP A 18 18.25 27.69 -3.79
C TRP A 18 18.41 26.21 -4.12
N ALA A 19 19.03 25.48 -3.21
CA ALA A 19 18.95 24.02 -3.26
C ALA A 19 17.49 23.68 -3.02
N GLY A 20 16.85 23.08 -4.02
CA GLY A 20 15.47 22.61 -3.89
C GLY A 20 15.32 21.66 -2.69
N THR A 21 14.13 21.57 -2.13
CA THR A 21 13.85 20.73 -0.98
C THR A 21 13.30 19.38 -1.43
N LEU A 22 13.93 18.28 -1.04
CA LEU A 22 13.40 16.92 -1.20
C LEU A 22 13.50 16.19 0.14
N THR A 23 12.36 15.80 0.69
CA THR A 23 12.28 14.93 1.86
C THR A 23 11.56 13.65 1.52
N LEU A 24 11.98 12.53 2.14
CA LEU A 24 11.37 11.22 1.99
C LEU A 24 11.13 10.63 3.39
N ASP A 25 9.94 10.11 3.62
CA ASP A 25 9.54 9.45 4.87
C ASP A 25 8.87 8.10 4.56
N GLY A 26 9.21 7.08 5.32
CA GLY A 26 8.66 5.74 5.17
C GLY A 26 9.72 4.65 5.22
N ALA A 27 9.30 3.39 5.07
CA ALA A 27 10.15 2.22 5.16
C ALA A 27 10.87 1.97 3.82
N MET A 28 12.18 2.29 3.74
CA MET A 28 13.02 2.03 2.57
C MET A 28 13.37 0.54 2.47
N GLU A 29 12.37 -0.31 2.34
CA GLU A 29 12.52 -1.77 2.25
C GLU A 29 11.45 -2.38 1.35
N GLN A 30 11.63 -3.64 0.98
CA GLN A 30 10.63 -4.40 0.24
C GLN A 30 9.29 -4.42 0.98
N GLY A 31 8.20 -4.05 0.30
CA GLY A 31 6.87 -3.83 0.86
C GLY A 31 6.60 -2.40 1.34
N GLY A 32 7.61 -1.54 1.39
CA GLY A 32 7.54 -0.20 1.97
C GLY A 32 6.76 0.80 1.13
N LEU A 33 6.04 1.70 1.80
CA LEU A 33 5.44 2.92 1.25
C LEU A 33 6.33 4.10 1.61
N ILE A 34 6.62 4.95 0.64
CA ILE A 34 7.38 6.19 0.81
C ILE A 34 6.48 7.38 0.51
N ARG A 35 6.45 8.34 1.41
CA ARG A 35 5.88 9.67 1.21
C ARG A 35 7.01 10.64 0.94
N GLY A 36 6.85 11.47 -0.08
CA GLY A 36 7.83 12.49 -0.43
C GLY A 36 7.22 13.88 -0.42
N THR A 37 8.06 14.86 -0.14
CA THR A 37 7.75 16.26 -0.33
C THR A 37 8.86 16.91 -1.13
N VAL A 38 8.49 17.68 -2.13
CA VAL A 38 9.40 18.42 -3.02
C VAL A 38 8.84 19.83 -3.24
N ASP A 39 9.65 20.76 -3.73
CA ASP A 39 9.17 22.09 -4.04
C ASP A 39 7.98 22.04 -5.01
N PRO A 40 6.92 22.85 -4.78
CA PRO A 40 5.76 22.92 -5.67
C PRO A 40 6.16 23.18 -7.12
N GLY A 41 5.61 22.37 -8.05
CA GLY A 41 5.94 22.47 -9.47
C GLY A 41 7.17 21.67 -9.91
N ALA A 42 7.89 21.04 -9.00
CA ALA A 42 8.95 20.09 -9.36
C ALA A 42 8.37 18.83 -10.03
N ARG A 43 9.18 18.18 -10.85
CA ARG A 43 8.87 16.88 -11.48
C ARG A 43 9.74 15.82 -10.86
N VAL A 44 9.10 14.72 -10.44
CA VAL A 44 9.76 13.59 -9.80
C VAL A 44 9.59 12.36 -10.68
N SER A 45 10.64 11.54 -10.80
CA SER A 45 10.58 10.22 -11.44
C SER A 45 11.31 9.17 -10.62
N LEU A 46 10.77 7.96 -10.61
CA LEU A 46 11.37 6.77 -9.99
C LEU A 46 11.70 5.77 -11.09
N ASP A 47 12.96 5.37 -11.21
CA ASP A 47 13.45 4.48 -12.28
C ASP A 47 13.00 4.92 -13.68
N GLY A 48 13.08 6.23 -13.95
CA GLY A 48 12.65 6.86 -15.19
C GLY A 48 11.13 6.97 -15.39
N LYS A 49 10.30 6.49 -14.45
CA LYS A 49 8.83 6.62 -14.51
C LYS A 49 8.39 7.84 -13.73
N THR A 50 7.67 8.75 -14.38
CA THR A 50 7.14 9.96 -13.73
C THR A 50 6.18 9.60 -12.60
N LEU A 51 6.41 10.18 -11.43
CA LEU A 51 5.49 10.15 -10.29
C LEU A 51 4.52 11.33 -10.36
N ARG A 52 3.31 11.13 -9.86
CA ARG A 52 2.39 12.25 -9.62
C ARG A 52 2.84 13.02 -8.39
N VAL A 53 2.97 14.33 -8.55
CA VAL A 53 3.24 15.28 -7.46
C VAL A 53 2.01 16.16 -7.28
N ALA A 54 1.56 16.31 -6.05
CA ALA A 54 0.45 17.20 -5.70
C ALA A 54 0.85 18.69 -5.90
N PRO A 55 -0.11 19.61 -6.06
CA PRO A 55 0.21 21.02 -6.25
C PRO A 55 1.05 21.66 -5.13
N ASP A 56 0.98 21.12 -3.91
CA ASP A 56 1.75 21.52 -2.73
C ASP A 56 3.10 20.80 -2.59
N GLY A 57 3.43 19.90 -3.55
CA GLY A 57 4.70 19.18 -3.59
C GLY A 57 4.70 17.80 -2.97
N HIS A 58 3.59 17.33 -2.40
CA HIS A 58 3.52 15.99 -1.83
C HIS A 58 3.38 14.92 -2.92
N PHE A 59 4.01 13.76 -2.73
CA PHE A 59 3.91 12.60 -3.60
C PHE A 59 4.09 11.30 -2.82
N VAL A 60 3.72 10.18 -3.44
CA VAL A 60 3.80 8.85 -2.83
C VAL A 60 4.26 7.83 -3.85
N PHE A 61 5.04 6.86 -3.39
CA PHE A 61 5.44 5.69 -4.16
C PHE A 61 5.73 4.51 -3.21
N GLY A 62 5.97 3.33 -3.77
CA GLY A 62 6.24 2.16 -2.94
C GLY A 62 7.16 1.15 -3.59
N PHE A 63 7.70 0.25 -2.77
CA PHE A 63 8.53 -0.87 -3.18
C PHE A 63 7.76 -2.18 -2.99
N GLY A 64 7.59 -2.95 -4.05
CA GLY A 64 6.92 -4.25 -3.97
C GLY A 64 7.75 -5.29 -3.19
N ARG A 65 7.13 -6.46 -2.97
CA ARG A 65 7.75 -7.60 -2.27
C ARG A 65 9.13 -7.99 -2.81
N ASP A 66 9.26 -7.97 -4.12
CA ASP A 66 10.46 -8.42 -4.82
C ASP A 66 11.18 -7.24 -5.51
N ALA A 67 11.05 -6.03 -4.92
CA ALA A 67 11.75 -4.85 -5.42
C ALA A 67 13.28 -5.07 -5.42
N PRO A 68 14.01 -4.53 -6.43
CA PRO A 68 15.47 -4.48 -6.41
C PRO A 68 16.00 -3.78 -5.14
N ASP A 69 17.25 -4.02 -4.81
CA ASP A 69 17.94 -3.42 -3.66
C ASP A 69 18.31 -1.93 -3.86
N HIS A 70 18.11 -1.41 -5.06
CA HIS A 70 18.31 0.00 -5.42
C HIS A 70 17.19 0.52 -6.30
N ALA A 71 16.90 1.83 -6.19
CA ALA A 71 16.01 2.56 -7.08
C ALA A 71 16.54 3.99 -7.32
N ALA A 72 16.41 4.51 -8.54
CA ALA A 72 16.85 5.86 -8.89
C ALA A 72 15.69 6.86 -8.78
N LEU A 73 15.84 7.87 -7.92
CA LEU A 73 14.89 8.97 -7.82
C LEU A 73 15.51 10.24 -8.41
N ASP A 74 14.88 10.76 -9.45
CA ASP A 74 15.30 11.99 -10.11
C ASP A 74 14.27 13.09 -9.89
N VAL A 75 14.77 14.29 -9.58
CA VAL A 75 13.95 15.50 -9.41
C VAL A 75 14.43 16.59 -10.37
N VAL A 76 13.49 17.27 -11.02
CA VAL A 76 13.73 18.48 -11.79
C VAL A 76 12.92 19.60 -11.16
N TYR A 77 13.60 20.55 -10.57
CA TYR A 77 13.00 21.71 -9.89
C TYR A 77 12.49 22.76 -10.88
N PRO A 78 11.61 23.69 -10.45
CA PRO A 78 11.07 24.74 -11.31
C PRO A 78 12.12 25.69 -11.91
N ASP A 79 13.25 25.88 -11.24
CA ASP A 79 14.39 26.68 -11.70
C ASP A 79 15.26 25.96 -12.74
N GLY A 80 14.94 24.69 -13.06
CA GLY A 80 15.69 23.83 -13.99
C GLY A 80 16.83 23.05 -13.35
N SER A 81 17.13 23.26 -12.07
CA SER A 81 18.11 22.46 -11.34
C SER A 81 17.63 21.01 -11.21
N LYS A 82 18.57 20.09 -11.01
CA LYS A 82 18.28 18.64 -10.94
C LYS A 82 18.93 18.04 -9.70
N GLU A 83 18.24 17.11 -9.10
CA GLU A 83 18.74 16.26 -8.03
C GLU A 83 18.55 14.78 -8.41
N HIS A 84 19.54 13.98 -8.11
CA HIS A 84 19.53 12.53 -8.26
C HIS A 84 19.79 11.88 -6.90
N ARG A 85 18.97 10.90 -6.53
CA ARG A 85 19.18 10.06 -5.35
C ARG A 85 19.14 8.59 -5.73
N ASP A 86 20.20 7.88 -5.40
CA ASP A 86 20.21 6.41 -5.40
C ASP A 86 19.65 5.93 -4.05
N LEU A 87 18.47 5.31 -4.09
CA LEU A 87 17.74 4.85 -2.92
C LEU A 87 18.13 3.39 -2.65
N ALA A 88 18.75 3.12 -1.50
CA ALA A 88 18.97 1.76 -1.04
C ALA A 88 17.65 1.19 -0.48
N VAL A 89 17.22 0.06 -1.04
CA VAL A 89 16.00 -0.66 -0.64
C VAL A 89 16.40 -1.92 0.09
N ALA A 90 16.11 -2.01 1.38
CA ALA A 90 16.45 -3.17 2.19
C ALA A 90 15.66 -4.41 1.73
N ALA A 91 16.37 -5.49 1.46
CA ALA A 91 15.76 -6.78 1.15
C ALA A 91 15.17 -7.41 2.41
N ARG A 92 14.02 -8.10 2.26
CA ARG A 92 13.36 -8.83 3.36
C ARG A 92 13.41 -10.33 3.09
N THR A 93 13.46 -11.09 4.17
CA THR A 93 13.30 -12.54 4.14
C THR A 93 11.85 -12.90 4.40
N TYR A 94 11.24 -13.68 3.51
CA TYR A 94 9.84 -14.08 3.61
C TYR A 94 9.72 -15.58 3.89
N GLU A 95 8.84 -15.93 4.81
CA GLU A 95 8.58 -17.33 5.13
C GLU A 95 7.97 -18.07 3.94
N THR A 96 8.46 -19.29 3.69
CA THR A 96 7.88 -20.20 2.69
C THR A 96 7.43 -21.48 3.37
N ARG A 97 6.13 -21.80 3.24
CA ARG A 97 5.52 -23.02 3.78
C ARG A 97 5.32 -24.03 2.64
N ASN A 98 5.87 -25.23 2.78
CA ASN A 98 5.68 -26.31 1.83
C ASN A 98 4.56 -27.24 2.32
N ILE A 99 3.57 -27.51 1.46
CA ILE A 99 2.47 -28.45 1.68
C ILE A 99 2.52 -29.51 0.58
N THR A 100 2.57 -30.78 0.94
CA THR A 100 2.64 -31.91 0.01
C THR A 100 1.49 -32.88 0.26
N GLY A 101 1.19 -33.73 -0.73
CA GLY A 101 0.15 -34.74 -0.60
C GLY A 101 -1.28 -34.25 -0.84
N LEU A 102 -1.46 -33.04 -1.37
CA LEU A 102 -2.78 -32.52 -1.70
C LEU A 102 -3.34 -33.19 -2.97
N PRO A 103 -4.66 -33.52 -3.01
CA PRO A 103 -5.31 -33.98 -4.23
C PRO A 103 -5.18 -32.91 -5.36
N PRO A 104 -5.02 -33.31 -6.65
CA PRO A 104 -4.92 -32.40 -7.77
C PRO A 104 -6.09 -31.43 -7.88
N SER A 105 -7.31 -31.80 -7.52
CA SER A 105 -8.51 -30.97 -7.53
C SER A 105 -8.44 -29.76 -6.56
N GLN A 106 -7.62 -29.86 -5.52
CA GLN A 106 -7.38 -28.73 -4.60
C GLN A 106 -6.31 -27.76 -5.11
N VAL A 107 -5.58 -28.16 -6.14
CA VAL A 107 -4.47 -27.40 -6.72
C VAL A 107 -4.90 -26.62 -7.97
N SER A 108 -5.90 -27.11 -8.73
CA SER A 108 -6.32 -26.51 -10.00
C SER A 108 -7.85 -26.30 -10.04
N PRO A 109 -8.33 -25.03 -10.19
CA PRO A 109 -9.75 -24.73 -10.27
C PRO A 109 -10.35 -25.16 -11.62
N GLY A 110 -11.65 -25.51 -11.63
CA GLY A 110 -12.39 -25.80 -12.87
C GLY A 110 -12.68 -24.54 -13.71
N PRO A 111 -13.09 -24.71 -15.00
CA PRO A 111 -13.27 -23.60 -15.94
C PRO A 111 -14.23 -22.50 -15.48
N GLU A 112 -15.39 -22.84 -14.93
CA GLU A 112 -16.37 -21.87 -14.43
C GLU A 112 -15.80 -20.99 -13.32
N LEU A 113 -15.03 -21.60 -12.42
CA LEU A 113 -14.35 -20.87 -11.35
C LEU A 113 -13.27 -19.95 -11.91
N VAL A 114 -12.54 -20.36 -12.93
CA VAL A 114 -11.54 -19.53 -13.60
C VAL A 114 -12.17 -18.27 -14.17
N GLU A 115 -13.29 -18.35 -14.89
CA GLU A 115 -13.99 -17.19 -15.45
C GLU A 115 -14.55 -16.27 -14.34
N ARG A 116 -15.09 -16.83 -13.27
CA ARG A 116 -15.52 -16.05 -12.11
C ARG A 116 -14.36 -15.28 -11.48
N LEU A 117 -13.24 -15.97 -11.22
CA LEU A 117 -12.04 -15.35 -10.65
C LEU A 117 -11.48 -14.25 -11.55
N LYS A 118 -11.49 -14.45 -12.87
CA LYS A 118 -11.04 -13.44 -13.85
C LYS A 118 -11.87 -12.17 -13.76
N ARG A 119 -13.20 -12.28 -13.70
CA ARG A 119 -14.10 -11.15 -13.54
C ARG A 119 -13.86 -10.42 -12.21
N GLU A 120 -13.88 -11.15 -11.08
CA GLU A 120 -13.69 -10.58 -9.75
C GLU A 120 -12.32 -9.91 -9.58
N ASN A 121 -11.26 -10.50 -10.14
CA ASN A 121 -9.94 -9.89 -10.19
C ASN A 121 -9.89 -8.64 -11.07
N GLY A 122 -10.66 -8.60 -12.16
CA GLY A 122 -10.81 -7.43 -13.03
C GLY A 122 -11.47 -6.25 -12.28
N GLU A 123 -12.56 -6.52 -11.56
CA GLU A 123 -13.24 -5.52 -10.73
C GLU A 123 -12.32 -4.97 -9.63
N ALA A 124 -11.61 -5.86 -8.93
CA ALA A 124 -10.63 -5.47 -7.92
C ALA A 124 -9.46 -4.68 -8.52
N ALA A 125 -8.99 -5.03 -9.73
CA ALA A 125 -7.93 -4.31 -10.41
C ALA A 125 -8.39 -2.91 -10.86
N ALA A 126 -9.62 -2.77 -11.32
CA ALA A 126 -10.22 -1.48 -11.69
C ALA A 126 -10.33 -0.57 -10.46
N ALA A 127 -10.78 -1.10 -9.32
CA ALA A 127 -10.89 -0.35 -8.08
C ALA A 127 -9.53 0.15 -7.56
N ARG A 128 -8.44 -0.62 -7.74
CA ARG A 128 -7.08 -0.21 -7.40
C ARG A 128 -6.48 0.82 -8.35
N ASN A 129 -6.95 0.87 -9.59
CA ASN A 129 -6.45 1.81 -10.60
C ASN A 129 -7.08 3.20 -10.51
N VAL A 130 -7.92 3.45 -9.53
CA VAL A 130 -8.43 4.79 -9.29
C VAL A 130 -7.26 5.71 -8.97
N ASP A 131 -7.17 6.80 -9.73
CA ASP A 131 -6.11 7.80 -9.64
C ASP A 131 -6.73 9.17 -9.33
N SER A 132 -7.23 9.31 -8.11
CA SER A 132 -7.86 10.53 -7.63
C SER A 132 -6.85 11.60 -7.22
N ASN A 133 -7.31 12.87 -7.13
CA ASN A 133 -6.51 13.99 -6.63
C ASN A 133 -6.59 14.16 -5.10
N LEU A 134 -7.05 13.13 -4.38
CA LEU A 134 -7.13 13.16 -2.93
C LEU A 134 -5.71 13.07 -2.34
N THR A 135 -5.43 13.82 -1.28
CA THR A 135 -4.13 13.82 -0.60
C THR A 135 -4.21 13.18 0.79
N PHE A 136 -5.15 12.25 0.98
CA PHE A 136 -5.34 11.56 2.26
C PHE A 136 -4.16 10.64 2.63
N PHE A 137 -3.31 10.29 1.68
CA PHE A 137 -2.08 9.52 1.91
C PHE A 137 -1.05 10.25 2.79
N GLU A 138 -1.20 11.55 3.02
CA GLU A 138 -0.29 12.35 3.84
C GLU A 138 -0.45 12.08 5.35
N GLN A 139 -1.59 11.55 5.76
CA GLN A 139 -1.90 11.32 7.17
C GLN A 139 -1.38 9.96 7.66
N SER A 140 -1.28 9.82 8.97
CA SER A 140 -0.87 8.57 9.60
C SER A 140 -2.01 7.56 9.61
N PHE A 141 -1.73 6.34 9.19
CA PHE A 141 -2.68 5.23 9.23
C PHE A 141 -2.85 4.68 10.66
N ILE A 142 -4.03 4.15 10.95
CA ILE A 142 -4.30 3.39 12.18
C ILE A 142 -4.60 1.92 11.87
N TRP A 143 -4.41 1.04 12.84
CA TRP A 143 -4.84 -0.35 12.71
C TRP A 143 -6.36 -0.46 12.52
N PRO A 144 -6.85 -1.18 11.48
CA PRO A 144 -8.29 -1.33 11.23
C PRO A 144 -8.97 -2.21 12.27
N VAL A 145 -8.24 -3.18 12.82
CA VAL A 145 -8.67 -4.10 13.88
C VAL A 145 -7.48 -4.36 14.79
N THR A 146 -7.70 -4.63 16.05
CA THR A 146 -6.68 -5.16 16.96
C THR A 146 -6.90 -6.66 17.15
N GLY A 147 -5.83 -7.44 17.13
CA GLY A 147 -5.89 -8.90 17.23
C GLY A 147 -4.52 -9.54 17.10
N ILE A 148 -4.50 -10.88 16.95
CA ILE A 148 -3.26 -11.62 16.72
C ILE A 148 -2.93 -11.58 15.24
N ILE A 149 -1.70 -11.22 14.87
CA ILE A 149 -1.23 -11.35 13.49
C ILE A 149 -1.08 -12.84 13.18
N SER A 150 -1.96 -13.38 12.35
CA SER A 150 -2.00 -14.79 11.94
C SER A 150 -1.42 -15.03 10.55
N GLY A 151 -1.25 -13.99 9.75
CA GLY A 151 -0.59 -14.02 8.44
C GLY A 151 0.19 -12.74 8.20
N VAL A 152 1.43 -12.86 7.71
CA VAL A 152 2.32 -11.72 7.45
C VAL A 152 2.47 -11.49 5.95
N TYR A 153 2.69 -10.23 5.57
CA TYR A 153 2.96 -9.85 4.19
C TYR A 153 4.19 -10.59 3.64
N GLY A 154 4.09 -10.99 2.38
CA GLY A 154 5.18 -11.61 1.63
C GLY A 154 5.37 -13.11 1.87
N SER A 155 4.73 -13.71 2.89
CA SER A 155 4.79 -15.15 3.09
C SER A 155 4.21 -15.92 1.90
N GLN A 156 4.76 -17.11 1.60
CA GLN A 156 4.40 -17.88 0.42
C GLN A 156 4.12 -19.33 0.77
N THR A 157 3.10 -19.92 0.12
CA THR A 157 2.83 -21.35 0.19
C THR A 157 3.24 -22.02 -1.11
N VAL A 158 3.94 -23.15 -1.00
CA VAL A 158 4.24 -24.05 -2.13
C VAL A 158 3.40 -25.32 -1.95
N MET A 159 2.48 -25.60 -2.87
CA MET A 159 1.57 -26.76 -2.82
C MET A 159 1.99 -27.81 -3.84
N ASN A 160 2.34 -29.00 -3.38
CA ASN A 160 2.85 -30.09 -4.23
C ASN A 160 3.99 -29.63 -5.17
N GLY A 161 4.92 -28.83 -4.67
CA GLY A 161 6.02 -28.25 -5.45
C GLY A 161 5.66 -27.06 -6.34
N GLN A 162 4.38 -26.65 -6.37
CA GLN A 162 3.93 -25.49 -7.14
C GLN A 162 3.78 -24.27 -6.25
N PRO A 163 4.56 -23.19 -6.47
CA PRO A 163 4.44 -21.95 -5.70
C PRO A 163 3.08 -21.29 -5.96
N ARG A 164 2.44 -20.83 -4.90
CA ARG A 164 1.23 -20.02 -4.95
C ARG A 164 1.58 -18.55 -4.91
N ALA A 165 0.63 -17.69 -5.27
CA ALA A 165 0.80 -16.25 -5.09
C ALA A 165 1.14 -15.95 -3.62
N PRO A 166 2.14 -15.09 -3.35
CA PRO A 166 2.47 -14.68 -2.00
C PRO A 166 1.29 -14.00 -1.31
N HIS A 167 1.27 -14.04 0.01
CA HIS A 167 0.29 -13.32 0.83
C HIS A 167 0.59 -11.82 0.78
N MET A 168 -0.31 -11.04 0.19
CA MET A 168 -0.10 -9.62 -0.11
C MET A 168 -0.89 -8.71 0.82
N GLY A 169 -0.75 -8.95 2.12
CA GLY A 169 -1.37 -8.19 3.20
C GLY A 169 -1.03 -8.77 4.55
N VAL A 170 -1.78 -8.37 5.55
CA VAL A 170 -1.68 -8.86 6.93
C VAL A 170 -3.02 -9.50 7.32
N ASP A 171 -2.99 -10.70 7.89
CA ASP A 171 -4.17 -11.30 8.48
C ASP A 171 -4.19 -11.02 9.99
N ILE A 172 -5.30 -10.48 10.45
CA ILE A 172 -5.52 -10.14 11.86
C ILE A 172 -6.66 -11.00 12.38
N ALA A 173 -6.32 -12.02 13.17
CA ALA A 173 -7.30 -12.89 13.79
C ALA A 173 -8.12 -12.13 14.83
N ALA A 174 -9.44 -12.15 14.66
CA ALA A 174 -10.40 -11.50 15.56
C ALA A 174 -11.76 -12.22 15.44
N PRO A 175 -12.59 -12.25 16.48
CA PRO A 175 -13.91 -12.86 16.44
C PRO A 175 -14.80 -12.31 15.32
N THR A 176 -15.64 -13.18 14.72
CA THR A 176 -16.68 -12.72 13.80
C THR A 176 -17.56 -11.65 14.46
N GLY A 177 -17.80 -10.56 13.72
CA GLY A 177 -18.58 -9.42 14.23
C GLY A 177 -17.71 -8.32 14.87
N THR A 178 -16.39 -8.50 15.02
CA THR A 178 -15.49 -7.42 15.48
C THR A 178 -15.55 -6.26 14.49
N PRO A 179 -15.72 -4.99 14.95
CA PRO A 179 -15.77 -3.83 14.08
C PRO A 179 -14.45 -3.60 13.35
N ILE A 180 -14.53 -3.37 12.04
CA ILE A 180 -13.40 -2.96 11.17
C ILE A 180 -13.50 -1.46 10.96
N LYS A 181 -12.43 -0.73 11.27
CA LYS A 181 -12.32 0.72 11.09
C LYS A 181 -11.60 1.06 9.80
N ALA A 182 -11.98 2.16 9.15
CA ALA A 182 -11.16 2.75 8.10
C ALA A 182 -9.83 3.22 8.72
N PRO A 183 -8.66 2.81 8.19
CA PRO A 183 -7.37 3.19 8.76
C PRO A 183 -7.01 4.64 8.45
N GLU A 184 -7.62 5.22 7.43
CA GLU A 184 -7.46 6.62 7.00
C GLU A 184 -8.72 7.09 6.28
N VAL A 185 -8.89 8.41 6.12
CA VAL A 185 -9.92 9.03 5.29
C VAL A 185 -9.82 8.50 3.85
N GLY A 186 -10.95 8.30 3.18
CA GLY A 186 -10.94 7.87 1.79
C GLY A 186 -12.31 7.79 1.15
N ILE A 187 -12.31 7.32 -0.10
CA ILE A 187 -13.53 7.06 -0.89
C ILE A 187 -13.59 5.56 -1.18
N VAL A 188 -14.73 4.94 -0.92
CA VAL A 188 -14.95 3.52 -1.22
C VAL A 188 -14.98 3.30 -2.73
N THR A 189 -14.03 2.53 -3.26
CA THR A 189 -13.93 2.19 -4.70
C THR A 189 -14.43 0.80 -5.03
N LEU A 190 -14.63 -0.05 -4.01
CA LEU A 190 -15.25 -1.36 -4.15
C LEU A 190 -15.99 -1.72 -2.85
N ALA A 191 -17.20 -2.30 -2.97
CA ALA A 191 -17.99 -2.81 -1.86
C ALA A 191 -18.79 -4.05 -2.32
N GLU A 192 -18.14 -5.21 -2.32
CA GLU A 192 -18.68 -6.47 -2.83
C GLU A 192 -18.88 -7.49 -1.69
N LYS A 193 -20.05 -8.15 -1.69
CA LYS A 193 -20.45 -9.02 -0.58
C LYS A 193 -19.99 -10.46 -0.73
N ASN A 194 -19.69 -10.91 -1.93
CA ASN A 194 -19.57 -12.34 -2.22
C ASN A 194 -18.54 -12.68 -3.31
N PHE A 195 -17.34 -12.11 -3.24
CA PHE A 195 -16.24 -12.59 -4.07
C PHE A 195 -15.84 -14.01 -3.62
N PHE A 196 -15.51 -14.86 -4.58
CA PHE A 196 -15.25 -16.28 -4.32
C PHE A 196 -14.08 -16.49 -3.33
N MET A 197 -12.95 -15.81 -3.60
CA MET A 197 -11.75 -15.94 -2.78
C MET A 197 -11.79 -15.05 -1.54
N THR A 198 -12.25 -13.83 -1.68
CA THR A 198 -12.09 -12.77 -0.67
C THR A 198 -13.37 -12.52 0.13
N GLY A 199 -14.49 -13.15 -0.26
CA GLY A 199 -15.77 -12.98 0.43
C GLY A 199 -16.25 -11.53 0.41
N GLY A 200 -16.74 -11.06 1.54
CA GLY A 200 -17.07 -9.64 1.74
C GLY A 200 -15.82 -8.78 1.61
N THR A 201 -15.83 -7.90 0.61
CA THR A 201 -14.65 -7.14 0.16
C THR A 201 -14.97 -5.65 0.09
N VAL A 202 -14.10 -4.83 0.71
CA VAL A 202 -14.11 -3.36 0.59
C VAL A 202 -12.75 -2.90 0.10
N MET A 203 -12.72 -1.88 -0.77
CA MET A 203 -11.52 -1.10 -1.09
C MET A 203 -11.79 0.38 -0.87
N ILE A 204 -10.78 1.09 -0.38
CA ILE A 204 -10.83 2.53 -0.11
C ILE A 204 -9.64 3.19 -0.80
N ASP A 205 -9.93 4.20 -1.63
CA ASP A 205 -8.96 5.07 -2.28
C ASP A 205 -8.56 6.20 -1.34
N HIS A 206 -7.25 6.41 -1.18
CA HIS A 206 -6.65 7.48 -0.36
C HIS A 206 -5.97 8.55 -1.23
N GLY A 207 -6.07 8.41 -2.55
CA GLY A 207 -5.50 9.32 -3.54
C GLY A 207 -4.14 8.91 -4.07
N TYR A 208 -3.78 9.47 -5.21
CA TYR A 208 -2.50 9.26 -5.90
C TYR A 208 -2.15 7.78 -6.10
N GLY A 209 -3.19 6.95 -6.36
CA GLY A 209 -3.06 5.51 -6.56
C GLY A 209 -2.90 4.69 -5.27
N LEU A 210 -2.91 5.32 -4.09
CA LEU A 210 -2.84 4.61 -2.82
C LEU A 210 -4.23 4.12 -2.41
N SER A 211 -4.36 2.83 -2.10
CA SER A 211 -5.61 2.23 -1.64
C SER A 211 -5.40 1.15 -0.59
N THR A 212 -6.42 0.95 0.26
CA THR A 212 -6.48 -0.16 1.20
C THR A 212 -7.58 -1.13 0.83
N VAL A 213 -7.42 -2.41 1.22
CA VAL A 213 -8.37 -3.48 0.91
C VAL A 213 -8.63 -4.34 2.14
N TYR A 214 -9.89 -4.80 2.28
CA TYR A 214 -10.42 -5.55 3.42
C TYR A 214 -11.17 -6.76 2.89
N PHE A 215 -10.78 -7.98 3.34
CA PHE A 215 -11.40 -9.24 2.92
C PHE A 215 -12.05 -9.99 4.08
N HIS A 216 -12.79 -11.02 3.72
CA HIS A 216 -13.45 -11.99 4.60
C HIS A 216 -14.52 -11.39 5.51
N MET A 217 -15.00 -10.18 5.18
CA MET A 217 -15.97 -9.44 5.99
C MET A 217 -17.31 -10.19 6.06
N SER A 218 -17.90 -10.27 7.28
CA SER A 218 -19.25 -10.82 7.48
C SER A 218 -20.35 -9.82 7.14
N LYS A 219 -20.04 -8.50 7.23
CA LYS A 219 -20.96 -7.42 6.93
C LYS A 219 -20.19 -6.20 6.40
N LEU A 220 -20.73 -5.57 5.37
CA LEU A 220 -20.28 -4.30 4.88
C LEU A 220 -21.22 -3.20 5.39
N ASN A 221 -20.66 -2.13 5.97
CA ASN A 221 -21.41 -0.97 6.48
C ASN A 221 -21.22 0.26 5.58
N VAL A 222 -20.60 0.10 4.42
CA VAL A 222 -20.32 1.15 3.44
C VAL A 222 -20.75 0.73 2.04
N SER A 223 -20.89 1.70 1.16
CA SER A 223 -21.27 1.53 -0.24
C SER A 223 -20.25 2.19 -1.18
N LEU A 224 -20.22 1.73 -2.42
CA LEU A 224 -19.41 2.34 -3.49
C LEU A 224 -19.63 3.86 -3.57
N GLY A 225 -18.54 4.61 -3.67
CA GLY A 225 -18.53 6.08 -3.74
C GLY A 225 -18.68 6.79 -2.39
N GLN A 226 -18.91 6.07 -1.30
CA GLN A 226 -19.05 6.67 0.02
C GLN A 226 -17.71 7.20 0.52
N LYS A 227 -17.68 8.46 1.01
CA LYS A 227 -16.56 8.98 1.78
C LYS A 227 -16.60 8.42 3.19
N VAL A 228 -15.47 7.97 3.69
CA VAL A 228 -15.29 7.48 5.06
C VAL A 228 -14.25 8.33 5.80
N ALA A 229 -14.47 8.52 7.08
CA ALA A 229 -13.50 9.16 7.96
C ALA A 229 -12.57 8.12 8.59
N GLN A 230 -11.35 8.53 8.99
CA GLN A 230 -10.47 7.68 9.80
C GLN A 230 -11.19 7.22 11.07
N GLY A 231 -11.09 5.94 11.40
CA GLY A 231 -11.76 5.34 12.55
C GLY A 231 -13.26 5.01 12.35
N GLN A 232 -13.87 5.41 11.24
CA GLN A 232 -15.25 5.04 10.91
C GLN A 232 -15.36 3.53 10.72
N ILE A 233 -16.41 2.89 11.28
CA ILE A 233 -16.68 1.47 11.11
C ILE A 233 -17.18 1.22 9.68
N ILE A 234 -16.39 0.48 8.88
CA ILE A 234 -16.66 0.14 7.48
C ILE A 234 -17.32 -1.23 7.32
N GLY A 235 -17.29 -2.06 8.35
CA GLY A 235 -17.90 -3.39 8.36
C GLY A 235 -17.47 -4.21 9.56
N LEU A 236 -17.67 -5.52 9.46
CA LEU A 236 -17.41 -6.46 10.55
C LEU A 236 -16.53 -7.62 10.06
N VAL A 237 -15.61 -8.06 10.91
CA VAL A 237 -14.79 -9.27 10.68
C VAL A 237 -15.70 -10.48 10.45
N GLY A 238 -15.27 -11.38 9.58
CA GLY A 238 -15.95 -12.62 9.28
C GLY A 238 -14.99 -13.74 8.89
N ALA A 239 -15.54 -14.73 8.20
CA ALA A 239 -14.79 -15.84 7.58
C ALA A 239 -15.40 -16.16 6.21
N THR A 240 -15.86 -15.13 5.47
CA THR A 240 -16.48 -15.31 4.15
C THR A 240 -15.43 -15.52 3.07
N GLY A 241 -15.81 -16.10 1.94
CA GLY A 241 -14.87 -16.48 0.89
C GLY A 241 -14.00 -17.68 1.29
N ARG A 242 -12.75 -17.68 0.87
CA ARG A 242 -11.79 -18.76 1.20
C ARG A 242 -10.98 -18.40 2.45
N ALA A 243 -11.54 -18.62 3.61
CA ALA A 243 -10.91 -18.38 4.90
C ALA A 243 -10.93 -19.66 5.76
N THR A 244 -9.88 -19.90 6.54
CA THR A 244 -9.78 -21.06 7.47
C THR A 244 -10.42 -20.77 8.83
N GLY A 245 -10.65 -19.51 9.15
CA GLY A 245 -11.27 -19.07 10.40
C GLY A 245 -11.53 -17.56 10.40
N PRO A 246 -12.15 -17.01 11.45
CA PRO A 246 -12.46 -15.59 11.51
C PRO A 246 -11.20 -14.72 11.59
N HIS A 247 -11.01 -13.85 10.61
CA HIS A 247 -9.93 -12.88 10.55
C HIS A 247 -10.28 -11.75 9.59
N LEU A 248 -9.57 -10.63 9.70
CA LEU A 248 -9.49 -9.61 8.68
C LEU A 248 -8.20 -9.81 7.89
N HIS A 249 -8.31 -9.97 6.57
CA HIS A 249 -7.19 -9.69 5.68
C HIS A 249 -7.18 -8.20 5.35
N TRP A 250 -6.07 -7.52 5.65
CA TRP A 250 -5.86 -6.11 5.38
C TRP A 250 -4.67 -5.92 4.45
N GLY A 251 -4.87 -5.24 3.32
CA GLY A 251 -3.83 -4.96 2.32
C GLY A 251 -3.70 -3.48 2.02
N LEU A 252 -2.52 -3.11 1.55
CA LEU A 252 -2.16 -1.79 1.04
C LEU A 252 -1.70 -1.91 -0.40
N ASN A 253 -2.10 -0.97 -1.26
CA ASN A 253 -1.67 -0.97 -2.66
C ASN A 253 -1.28 0.43 -3.09
N TRP A 254 -0.25 0.52 -3.93
CA TRP A 254 0.02 1.69 -4.75
C TRP A 254 -0.19 1.30 -6.22
N TYR A 255 -1.31 1.73 -6.79
CA TYR A 255 -1.87 1.18 -8.02
C TYR A 255 -1.96 -0.36 -7.93
N GLN A 256 -1.38 -1.09 -8.90
CA GLN A 256 -1.36 -2.56 -8.87
C GLN A 256 -0.26 -3.17 -7.97
N LEU A 257 0.67 -2.35 -7.50
CA LEU A 257 1.74 -2.80 -6.61
C LEU A 257 1.20 -3.03 -5.20
N LYS A 258 1.46 -4.23 -4.66
CA LYS A 258 1.07 -4.61 -3.30
C LYS A 258 2.16 -4.22 -2.32
N LEU A 259 1.77 -3.56 -1.24
CA LEU A 259 2.66 -3.08 -0.18
C LEU A 259 2.28 -3.73 1.15
N ASP A 260 3.19 -3.68 2.11
CA ASP A 260 2.96 -4.18 3.46
C ASP A 260 2.24 -3.12 4.31
N PRO A 261 0.96 -3.33 4.68
CA PRO A 261 0.23 -2.36 5.47
C PRO A 261 0.76 -2.21 6.90
N SER A 262 1.51 -3.19 7.41
CA SER A 262 2.09 -3.10 8.76
C SER A 262 3.21 -2.05 8.86
N LEU A 263 3.80 -1.65 7.73
CA LEU A 263 4.87 -0.64 7.68
C LEU A 263 4.37 0.81 7.70
N VAL A 264 3.05 1.03 7.57
CA VAL A 264 2.46 2.39 7.60
C VAL A 264 1.76 2.71 8.92
N VAL A 265 1.77 1.78 9.86
CA VAL A 265 1.19 1.92 11.20
C VAL A 265 2.25 1.68 12.26
N GLY A 266 2.08 2.27 13.43
CA GLY A 266 2.93 1.97 14.59
C GLY A 266 2.66 0.56 15.17
N PRO A 267 3.28 0.24 16.33
CA PRO A 267 3.01 -1.02 17.02
C PRO A 267 1.50 -1.23 17.22
N MET A 268 1.04 -2.47 17.05
CA MET A 268 -0.37 -2.77 17.27
C MET A 268 -0.72 -2.50 18.74
N PRO A 269 -1.80 -1.74 19.01
CA PRO A 269 -2.28 -1.54 20.38
C PRO A 269 -2.60 -2.89 21.04
N ALA A 270 -2.44 -2.98 22.36
CA ALA A 270 -2.79 -4.18 23.09
C ALA A 270 -4.23 -4.62 22.74
N SER A 271 -4.37 -5.88 22.32
CA SER A 271 -5.66 -6.45 21.97
C SER A 271 -6.55 -6.51 23.22
N SER A 272 -7.83 -6.14 23.06
CA SER A 272 -8.86 -6.39 24.07
C SER A 272 -9.29 -7.87 24.13
N LEU A 273 -8.70 -8.74 23.30
CA LEU A 273 -8.97 -10.17 23.35
C LEU A 273 -8.43 -10.75 24.65
N PRO A 274 -9.14 -11.70 25.29
CA PRO A 274 -8.64 -12.38 26.46
C PRO A 274 -7.30 -13.06 26.13
N PRO A 275 -6.37 -13.12 27.12
CA PRO A 275 -5.01 -13.67 26.92
C PRO A 275 -4.99 -15.13 26.42
N ASP A 276 -6.11 -15.85 26.56
CA ASP A 276 -6.25 -17.27 26.15
C ASP A 276 -6.88 -17.43 24.76
N ALA A 277 -7.14 -16.37 24.02
CA ALA A 277 -7.62 -16.45 22.65
C ALA A 277 -6.52 -17.05 21.74
N LYS A 278 -6.60 -18.38 21.57
CA LYS A 278 -5.71 -19.12 20.68
C LYS A 278 -5.95 -18.67 19.24
N PRO A 279 -4.89 -18.42 18.45
CA PRO A 279 -5.08 -18.18 17.02
C PRO A 279 -5.81 -19.38 16.42
N PRO A 280 -6.72 -19.19 15.43
CA PRO A 280 -7.30 -20.30 14.72
C PRO A 280 -6.18 -21.18 14.19
N SER A 281 -6.22 -22.48 14.51
CA SER A 281 -5.27 -23.45 14.01
C SER A 281 -5.37 -23.43 12.48
N GLY A 282 -4.34 -22.90 11.81
CA GLY A 282 -4.21 -23.02 10.37
C GLY A 282 -3.88 -24.47 10.04
N ASP A 283 -4.86 -25.24 9.58
CA ASP A 283 -4.68 -26.51 8.89
C ASP A 283 -4.41 -26.30 7.40
#